data_0fa123a8d4be25511f923db003a90056
#
_entry.id   0fa123a8d4be25511f923db003a90056
#
_cell.length_a   1.000
_cell.length_b   1.000
_cell.length_c   1.000
_cell.angle_alpha   90.00
_cell.angle_beta   90.00
_cell.angle_gamma   90.00
#
_symmetry.space_group_name_H-M   'P 1'
#
loop_
_entity.id
_entity.type
_entity.pdbx_description
1 polymer ?
#
loop_
_entity_poly.entity_id
_entity_poly.type
_entity_poly.pdbx_seq_one_letter_code
_entity_poly.pdbx_strand_id
1 'polypeptide(L)'
;VGLAPEIACGHCAPCTSGRSNVCANMRLFGTGVDGGLADLVLVPEEALACITPVAGEITPPHLALAEPLSCCLRATRRLPIESDSRVLVLGTGPIGLIHCALAVSVGARVMACGRQARLEPARAMGAELTTGAQGEDLVREVLTWTDGVGADVVIIAVGAPDLVPIAAQCARIGGHISFFAGFPAGAMTQIDPNLVHYRELTISGSANATLDDYAAAVEALSSGRIDLSPLITHEYELSDVSDALEAVRTRAGLKVAVRPKGFAAI
;
A
#
# COMPACT_ATOMS: atom_id res chain seq x y z
N VAL A 1 -9.04 -11.63 -16.29
CA VAL A 1 -9.21 -10.18 -16.14
C VAL A 1 -9.07 -9.79 -14.68
N GLY A 2 -8.56 -8.58 -14.39
CA GLY A 2 -8.66 -7.92 -13.11
C GLY A 2 -9.89 -7.00 -13.07
N LEU A 3 -10.50 -6.84 -11.90
CA LEU A 3 -11.61 -5.92 -11.68
C LEU A 3 -11.21 -4.91 -10.59
N ALA A 4 -11.05 -3.64 -10.97
CA ALA A 4 -10.83 -2.56 -10.02
C ALA A 4 -12.11 -2.35 -9.19
N PRO A 5 -12.01 -2.24 -7.85
CA PRO A 5 -13.21 -2.12 -7.02
C PRO A 5 -13.86 -0.73 -7.04
N GLU A 6 -13.14 0.32 -7.48
CA GLU A 6 -13.60 1.70 -7.46
C GLU A 6 -14.35 2.09 -8.73
N ILE A 7 -15.62 2.47 -8.60
CA ILE A 7 -16.46 2.97 -9.69
C ILE A 7 -16.62 4.48 -9.51
N ALA A 8 -15.83 5.26 -10.25
CA ALA A 8 -15.89 6.71 -10.23
C ALA A 8 -16.99 7.25 -11.14
N CYS A 9 -17.64 8.35 -10.77
CA CYS A 9 -18.77 8.91 -11.56
C CYS A 9 -18.36 9.61 -12.87
N GLY A 10 -17.10 9.95 -13.06
CA GLY A 10 -16.57 10.56 -14.28
C GLY A 10 -16.83 12.07 -14.43
N HIS A 11 -17.78 12.67 -13.71
CA HIS A 11 -18.25 14.05 -13.96
C HIS A 11 -18.11 15.02 -12.78
N CYS A 12 -17.77 14.56 -11.56
CA CYS A 12 -17.52 15.47 -10.44
C CYS A 12 -16.16 16.18 -10.57
N ALA A 13 -15.96 17.26 -9.81
CA ALA A 13 -14.74 18.07 -9.89
C ALA A 13 -13.43 17.25 -9.72
N PRO A 14 -13.30 16.32 -8.77
CA PRO A 14 -12.16 15.42 -8.73
C PRO A 14 -11.98 14.60 -10.03
N CYS A 15 -13.05 13.99 -10.55
CA CYS A 15 -12.96 13.19 -11.78
C CYS A 15 -12.50 14.01 -12.98
N THR A 16 -13.10 15.19 -13.20
CA THR A 16 -12.75 16.05 -14.34
C THR A 16 -11.36 16.69 -14.23
N SER A 17 -10.76 16.68 -13.03
CA SER A 17 -9.37 17.12 -12.79
C SER A 17 -8.35 15.97 -12.76
N GLY A 18 -8.73 14.75 -13.22
CA GLY A 18 -7.84 13.59 -13.27
C GLY A 18 -7.60 12.91 -11.90
N ARG A 19 -8.46 13.18 -10.92
CA ARG A 19 -8.36 12.64 -9.56
C ARG A 19 -9.56 11.74 -9.23
N SER A 20 -9.91 10.84 -10.15
CA SER A 20 -11.04 9.91 -10.02
C SER A 20 -10.94 9.02 -8.77
N ASN A 21 -9.75 8.76 -8.28
CA ASN A 21 -9.49 8.03 -7.02
C ASN A 21 -10.11 8.68 -5.77
N VAL A 22 -10.44 9.96 -5.80
CA VAL A 22 -11.14 10.69 -4.74
C VAL A 22 -12.48 11.25 -5.24
N CYS A 23 -13.16 10.48 -6.07
CA CYS A 23 -14.47 10.82 -6.61
C CYS A 23 -15.48 11.10 -5.48
N ALA A 24 -16.22 12.22 -5.57
CA ALA A 24 -17.22 12.60 -4.58
C ALA A 24 -18.42 11.61 -4.51
N ASN A 25 -18.66 10.88 -5.62
CA ASN A 25 -19.76 9.92 -5.74
C ASN A 25 -19.20 8.49 -5.97
N MET A 26 -18.09 8.17 -5.31
CA MET A 26 -17.47 6.86 -5.42
C MET A 26 -18.42 5.75 -4.98
N ARG A 27 -18.58 4.73 -5.82
CA ARG A 27 -19.18 3.45 -5.42
C ARG A 27 -18.09 2.37 -5.44
N LEU A 28 -18.24 1.37 -4.60
CA LEU A 28 -17.26 0.29 -4.47
C LEU A 28 -17.96 -1.05 -4.57
N PHE A 29 -17.35 -1.97 -5.33
CA PHE A 29 -17.72 -3.38 -5.22
C PHE A 29 -17.50 -3.85 -3.77
N GLY A 30 -18.50 -4.48 -3.19
CA GLY A 30 -18.50 -4.94 -1.79
C GLY A 30 -19.07 -3.96 -0.76
N THR A 31 -19.39 -2.70 -1.15
CA THR A 31 -20.04 -1.73 -0.25
C THR A 31 -21.23 -0.99 -0.88
N GLY A 32 -21.13 -0.54 -2.09
CA GLY A 32 -22.22 0.14 -2.83
C GLY A 32 -22.78 -0.68 -3.99
N VAL A 33 -22.08 -1.75 -4.33
CA VAL A 33 -22.42 -2.76 -5.35
C VAL A 33 -22.02 -4.11 -4.77
N ASP A 34 -22.64 -5.19 -5.20
CA ASP A 34 -22.28 -6.55 -4.76
C ASP A 34 -20.80 -6.84 -5.01
N GLY A 35 -20.16 -7.51 -4.06
CA GLY A 35 -18.70 -7.71 -4.05
C GLY A 35 -18.26 -9.06 -4.63
N GLY A 36 -16.94 -9.30 -4.56
CA GLY A 36 -16.27 -10.46 -5.15
C GLY A 36 -16.18 -11.70 -4.27
N LEU A 37 -16.75 -11.72 -3.05
CA LEU A 37 -16.87 -12.95 -2.26
C LEU A 37 -18.09 -13.77 -2.74
N ALA A 38 -18.06 -14.19 -3.99
CA ALA A 38 -19.11 -14.91 -4.69
C ALA A 38 -18.53 -15.70 -5.86
N ASP A 39 -19.26 -16.73 -6.34
CA ASP A 39 -18.86 -17.49 -7.53
C ASP A 39 -18.94 -16.65 -8.82
N LEU A 40 -19.84 -15.67 -8.84
CA LEU A 40 -20.06 -14.75 -9.97
C LEU A 40 -20.26 -13.33 -9.46
N VAL A 41 -19.72 -12.37 -10.18
CA VAL A 41 -19.90 -10.93 -9.94
C VAL A 41 -20.57 -10.30 -11.14
N LEU A 42 -21.70 -9.64 -10.92
CA LEU A 42 -22.33 -8.81 -11.95
C LEU A 42 -21.57 -7.49 -12.07
N VAL A 43 -21.00 -7.22 -13.23
CA VAL A 43 -20.38 -5.95 -13.54
C VAL A 43 -21.39 -5.07 -14.28
N PRO A 44 -21.92 -4.01 -13.67
CA PRO A 44 -22.87 -3.12 -14.33
C PRO A 44 -22.19 -2.32 -15.46
N GLU A 45 -22.98 -1.83 -16.42
CA GLU A 45 -22.47 -1.15 -17.62
C GLU A 45 -21.50 0.01 -17.28
N GLU A 46 -21.83 0.81 -16.30
CA GLU A 46 -20.99 1.92 -15.85
C GLU A 46 -19.67 1.50 -15.21
N ALA A 47 -19.51 0.23 -14.86
CA ALA A 47 -18.29 -0.34 -14.29
C ALA A 47 -17.47 -1.17 -15.29
N LEU A 48 -17.87 -1.24 -16.56
CA LEU A 48 -17.12 -1.99 -17.58
C LEU A 48 -15.68 -1.45 -17.75
N ALA A 49 -15.47 -0.15 -17.55
CA ALA A 49 -14.14 0.46 -17.55
C ALA A 49 -13.23 -0.02 -16.41
N CYS A 50 -13.79 -0.63 -15.34
CA CYS A 50 -13.03 -1.18 -14.23
C CYS A 50 -12.40 -2.55 -14.56
N ILE A 51 -12.76 -3.15 -15.70
CA ILE A 51 -12.20 -4.43 -16.16
C ILE A 51 -10.87 -4.17 -16.86
N THR A 52 -9.81 -4.77 -16.33
CA THR A 52 -8.47 -4.73 -16.93
C THR A 52 -8.12 -6.12 -17.48
N PRO A 53 -7.83 -6.24 -18.80
CA PRO A 53 -7.28 -7.46 -19.36
C PRO A 53 -5.93 -7.81 -18.72
N VAL A 54 -5.69 -9.11 -18.54
CA VAL A 54 -4.41 -9.62 -18.06
C VAL A 54 -3.65 -10.17 -19.25
N ALA A 55 -2.43 -9.65 -19.47
CA ALA A 55 -1.50 -10.18 -20.43
C ALA A 55 -0.48 -11.07 -19.68
N GLY A 56 -0.39 -12.34 -20.04
CA GLY A 56 0.51 -13.30 -19.39
C GLY A 56 -0.18 -14.21 -18.36
N GLU A 57 0.65 -15.01 -17.71
CA GLU A 57 0.17 -15.98 -16.72
C GLU A 57 0.33 -15.40 -15.30
N ILE A 58 -0.78 -15.28 -14.59
CA ILE A 58 -0.82 -14.89 -13.19
C ILE A 58 -1.94 -15.66 -12.49
N THR A 59 -1.66 -16.17 -11.31
CA THR A 59 -2.70 -16.87 -10.54
C THR A 59 -3.72 -15.89 -9.98
N PRO A 60 -5.00 -16.28 -9.83
CA PRO A 60 -6.04 -15.41 -9.29
C PRO A 60 -5.69 -14.81 -7.91
N PRO A 61 -5.09 -15.53 -6.95
CA PRO A 61 -4.67 -14.95 -5.69
C PRO A 61 -3.62 -13.83 -5.86
N HIS A 62 -2.67 -14.00 -6.77
CA HIS A 62 -1.67 -12.95 -7.05
C HIS A 62 -2.32 -11.73 -7.72
N LEU A 63 -3.24 -11.96 -8.66
CA LEU A 63 -3.98 -10.88 -9.31
C LEU A 63 -4.83 -10.07 -8.32
N ALA A 64 -5.35 -10.71 -7.26
CA ALA A 64 -6.08 -10.01 -6.19
C ALA A 64 -5.23 -8.99 -5.42
N LEU A 65 -3.90 -9.03 -5.56
CA LEU A 65 -3.00 -8.01 -5.01
C LEU A 65 -2.91 -6.74 -5.88
N ALA A 66 -3.54 -6.71 -7.06
CA ALA A 66 -3.50 -5.55 -7.96
C ALA A 66 -4.12 -4.30 -7.32
N GLU A 67 -5.22 -4.44 -6.55
CA GLU A 67 -5.85 -3.31 -5.88
C GLU A 67 -4.90 -2.67 -4.84
N PRO A 68 -4.41 -3.38 -3.81
CA PRO A 68 -3.50 -2.76 -2.85
C PRO A 68 -2.18 -2.28 -3.48
N LEU A 69 -1.69 -2.95 -4.53
CA LEU A 69 -0.53 -2.49 -5.27
C LEU A 69 -0.82 -1.18 -6.01
N SER A 70 -1.99 -1.03 -6.63
CA SER A 70 -2.36 0.18 -7.37
C SER A 70 -2.39 1.42 -6.46
N CYS A 71 -2.91 1.27 -5.24
CA CYS A 71 -2.90 2.33 -4.23
C CYS A 71 -1.46 2.72 -3.83
N CYS A 72 -0.59 1.73 -3.62
CA CYS A 72 0.82 1.97 -3.30
C CYS A 72 1.58 2.59 -4.48
N LEU A 73 1.35 2.13 -5.72
CA LEU A 73 1.92 2.72 -6.94
C LEU A 73 1.55 4.19 -7.10
N ARG A 74 0.27 4.52 -6.88
CA ARG A 74 -0.19 5.92 -6.91
C ARG A 74 0.56 6.77 -5.89
N ALA A 75 0.71 6.30 -4.67
CA ALA A 75 1.46 7.02 -3.64
C ALA A 75 2.92 7.19 -4.05
N THR A 76 3.57 6.10 -4.45
CA THR A 76 5.01 6.08 -4.81
C THR A 76 5.33 7.00 -5.98
N ARG A 77 4.48 7.05 -7.03
CA ARG A 77 4.63 7.96 -8.19
C ARG A 77 4.59 9.44 -7.83
N ARG A 78 4.09 9.80 -6.66
CA ARG A 78 3.99 11.18 -6.15
C ARG A 78 5.11 11.53 -5.18
N LEU A 79 6.00 10.61 -4.93
CA LEU A 79 7.15 10.76 -4.02
C LEU A 79 8.44 10.81 -4.84
N PRO A 80 9.42 11.62 -4.45
CA PRO A 80 10.72 11.70 -5.12
C PRO A 80 11.60 10.52 -4.72
N ILE A 81 11.17 9.31 -5.07
CA ILE A 81 11.94 8.09 -4.84
C ILE A 81 12.71 7.76 -6.11
N GLU A 82 14.02 7.81 -6.01
CA GLU A 82 14.97 7.53 -7.08
C GLU A 82 15.92 6.42 -6.64
N SER A 83 16.82 5.99 -7.53
CA SER A 83 17.91 5.09 -7.18
C SER A 83 18.74 5.70 -6.04
N ASP A 84 19.13 4.86 -5.10
CA ASP A 84 19.87 5.22 -3.88
C ASP A 84 19.13 6.11 -2.86
N SER A 85 17.88 6.54 -3.12
CA SER A 85 17.06 7.21 -2.12
C SER A 85 16.93 6.36 -0.85
N ARG A 86 17.06 6.98 0.31
CA ARG A 86 16.86 6.33 1.61
C ARG A 86 15.41 6.45 2.02
N VAL A 87 14.67 5.34 1.96
CA VAL A 87 13.23 5.29 2.24
C VAL A 87 12.97 4.57 3.56
N LEU A 88 12.34 5.27 4.51
CA LEU A 88 11.87 4.69 5.75
C LEU A 88 10.38 4.31 5.61
N VAL A 89 10.06 3.03 5.82
CA VAL A 89 8.68 2.54 5.85
C VAL A 89 8.26 2.25 7.29
N LEU A 90 7.29 3.00 7.79
CA LEU A 90 6.71 2.83 9.12
C LEU A 90 5.47 1.95 9.04
N GLY A 91 5.59 0.71 9.49
CA GLY A 91 4.58 -0.33 9.44
C GLY A 91 4.93 -1.46 8.47
N THR A 92 5.17 -2.66 8.98
CA THR A 92 5.50 -3.89 8.23
C THR A 92 4.27 -4.79 8.05
N GLY A 93 3.09 -4.20 7.88
CA GLY A 93 1.90 -4.88 7.38
C GLY A 93 1.97 -5.08 5.86
N PRO A 94 0.98 -5.75 5.24
CA PRO A 94 0.98 -6.01 3.79
C PRO A 94 1.25 -4.76 2.95
N ILE A 95 0.64 -3.64 3.31
CA ILE A 95 0.82 -2.35 2.62
C ILE A 95 2.25 -1.83 2.73
N GLY A 96 2.83 -1.84 3.93
CA GLY A 96 4.23 -1.42 4.10
C GLY A 96 5.20 -2.31 3.34
N LEU A 97 4.92 -3.62 3.27
CA LEU A 97 5.72 -4.58 2.50
C LEU A 97 5.63 -4.31 0.98
N ILE A 98 4.46 -3.92 0.47
CA ILE A 98 4.31 -3.46 -0.93
C ILE A 98 5.14 -2.19 -1.17
N HIS A 99 5.12 -1.22 -0.25
CA HIS A 99 5.98 -0.04 -0.37
C HIS A 99 7.48 -0.36 -0.33
N CYS A 100 7.89 -1.33 0.49
CA CYS A 100 9.27 -1.82 0.47
C CYS A 100 9.64 -2.36 -0.92
N ALA A 101 8.84 -3.29 -1.47
CA ALA A 101 9.06 -3.86 -2.78
C ALA A 101 9.11 -2.80 -3.89
N LEU A 102 8.20 -1.83 -3.87
CA LEU A 102 8.17 -0.72 -4.85
C LEU A 102 9.40 0.18 -4.75
N ALA A 103 9.83 0.56 -3.55
CA ALA A 103 11.01 1.39 -3.37
C ALA A 103 12.28 0.64 -3.82
N VAL A 104 12.41 -0.63 -3.46
CA VAL A 104 13.53 -1.49 -3.88
C VAL A 104 13.54 -1.66 -5.40
N SER A 105 12.38 -1.79 -6.06
CA SER A 105 12.30 -1.99 -7.52
C SER A 105 12.85 -0.82 -8.34
N VAL A 106 12.95 0.37 -7.77
CA VAL A 106 13.57 1.55 -8.40
C VAL A 106 15.01 1.79 -7.91
N GLY A 107 15.58 0.88 -7.14
CA GLY A 107 16.95 0.95 -6.63
C GLY A 107 17.12 1.74 -5.34
N ALA A 108 16.03 2.07 -4.63
CA ALA A 108 16.13 2.76 -3.36
C ALA A 108 16.60 1.82 -2.24
N ARG A 109 17.28 2.37 -1.24
CA ARG A 109 17.65 1.70 0.00
C ARG A 109 16.49 1.82 0.99
N VAL A 110 16.04 0.73 1.56
CA VAL A 110 14.84 0.70 2.40
C VAL A 110 15.15 0.26 3.82
N MET A 111 14.73 1.06 4.79
CA MET A 111 14.62 0.66 6.19
C MET A 111 13.15 0.48 6.55
N ALA A 112 12.78 -0.69 7.09
CA ALA A 112 11.42 -0.99 7.49
C ALA A 112 11.30 -1.11 9.01
N CYS A 113 10.40 -0.32 9.59
CA CYS A 113 10.12 -0.34 11.02
C CYS A 113 8.76 -0.98 11.31
N GLY A 114 8.74 -1.98 12.21
CA GLY A 114 7.49 -2.66 12.55
C GLY A 114 7.63 -3.67 13.68
N ARG A 115 6.57 -4.45 13.91
CA ARG A 115 6.56 -5.47 14.95
C ARG A 115 7.51 -6.62 14.62
N GLN A 116 8.17 -7.19 15.61
CA GLN A 116 9.17 -8.26 15.48
C GLN A 116 8.75 -9.39 14.53
N ALA A 117 7.52 -9.89 14.65
CA ALA A 117 7.01 -10.99 13.83
C ALA A 117 6.83 -10.63 12.33
N ARG A 118 7.01 -9.37 11.95
CA ARG A 118 6.84 -8.84 10.58
C ARG A 118 8.13 -8.30 9.97
N LEU A 119 9.26 -8.43 10.67
CA LEU A 119 10.55 -7.92 10.19
C LEU A 119 11.16 -8.83 9.11
N GLU A 120 11.03 -10.15 9.27
CA GLU A 120 11.53 -11.11 8.27
C GLU A 120 10.82 -10.97 6.91
N PRO A 121 9.48 -10.88 6.83
CA PRO A 121 8.80 -10.53 5.59
C PRO A 121 9.29 -9.23 4.94
N ALA A 122 9.67 -8.21 5.73
CA ALA A 122 10.21 -6.98 5.16
C ALA A 122 11.58 -7.18 4.53
N ARG A 123 12.45 -8.01 5.12
CA ARG A 123 13.73 -8.41 4.49
C ARG A 123 13.50 -9.18 3.19
N ALA A 124 12.53 -10.10 3.19
CA ALA A 124 12.16 -10.84 1.99
C ALA A 124 11.66 -9.93 0.86
N MET A 125 11.05 -8.77 1.19
CA MET A 125 10.68 -7.73 0.23
C MET A 125 11.85 -6.78 -0.12
N GLY A 126 13.07 -7.09 0.27
CA GLY A 126 14.28 -6.37 -0.09
C GLY A 126 14.65 -5.21 0.83
N ALA A 127 14.02 -5.06 2.01
CA ALA A 127 14.46 -4.06 2.97
C ALA A 127 15.89 -4.34 3.44
N GLU A 128 16.77 -3.35 3.29
CA GLU A 128 18.19 -3.42 3.70
C GLU A 128 18.32 -3.55 5.22
N LEU A 129 17.51 -2.79 5.95
CA LEU A 129 17.44 -2.84 7.40
C LEU A 129 16.00 -3.00 7.88
N THR A 130 15.85 -3.69 9.00
CA THR A 130 14.56 -3.84 9.67
C THR A 130 14.73 -3.62 11.16
N THR A 131 13.78 -2.90 11.77
CA THR A 131 13.82 -2.59 13.20
C THR A 131 12.46 -2.66 13.87
N GLY A 132 12.45 -3.00 15.16
CA GLY A 132 11.31 -2.84 16.07
C GLY A 132 11.43 -1.61 16.98
N ALA A 133 12.43 -0.77 16.77
CA ALA A 133 12.67 0.42 17.59
C ALA A 133 11.49 1.41 17.52
N GLN A 134 11.32 2.20 18.57
CA GLN A 134 10.23 3.16 18.71
C GLN A 134 10.76 4.50 19.25
N GLY A 135 10.01 5.59 19.01
CA GLY A 135 10.34 6.89 19.54
C GLY A 135 11.75 7.35 19.17
N GLU A 136 12.48 7.85 20.14
CA GLU A 136 13.84 8.37 19.96
C GLU A 136 14.86 7.30 19.53
N ASP A 137 14.65 6.04 19.91
CA ASP A 137 15.50 4.93 19.47
C ASP A 137 15.40 4.73 17.97
N LEU A 138 14.18 4.80 17.41
CA LEU A 138 13.98 4.73 15.97
C LEU A 138 14.66 5.90 15.24
N VAL A 139 14.52 7.12 15.75
CA VAL A 139 15.21 8.31 15.17
C VAL A 139 16.71 8.08 15.14
N ARG A 140 17.29 7.59 16.24
CA ARG A 140 18.73 7.33 16.35
C ARG A 140 19.19 6.25 15.36
N GLU A 141 18.43 5.17 15.19
CA GLU A 141 18.74 4.12 14.22
C GLU A 141 18.68 4.63 12.78
N VAL A 142 17.63 5.43 12.43
CA VAL A 142 17.51 6.05 11.11
C VAL A 142 18.69 7.00 10.84
N LEU A 143 19.06 7.84 11.79
CA LEU A 143 20.20 8.74 11.63
C LEU A 143 21.51 7.96 11.47
N THR A 144 21.70 6.87 12.21
CA THR A 144 22.86 5.99 12.05
C THR A 144 22.92 5.38 10.66
N TRP A 145 21.79 4.84 10.16
CA TRP A 145 21.69 4.24 8.83
C TRP A 145 21.91 5.26 7.69
N THR A 146 21.58 6.52 7.94
CA THR A 146 21.67 7.61 6.96
C THR A 146 22.87 8.54 7.15
N ASP A 147 23.89 8.14 7.93
CA ASP A 147 25.08 8.92 8.23
C ASP A 147 24.77 10.32 8.81
N GLY A 148 23.73 10.41 9.64
CA GLY A 148 23.27 11.64 10.29
C GLY A 148 22.36 12.53 9.42
N VAL A 149 22.11 12.18 8.17
CA VAL A 149 21.33 13.00 7.21
C VAL A 149 19.82 12.90 7.42
N GLY A 150 19.30 11.71 7.69
CA GLY A 150 17.88 11.38 7.72
C GLY A 150 17.39 10.78 6.40
N ALA A 151 16.17 10.26 6.40
CA ALA A 151 15.55 9.60 5.25
C ALA A 151 15.05 10.62 4.21
N ASP A 152 15.24 10.32 2.92
CA ASP A 152 14.69 11.12 1.81
C ASP A 152 13.16 11.11 1.82
N VAL A 153 12.60 9.93 2.05
CA VAL A 153 11.15 9.71 2.11
C VAL A 153 10.80 8.85 3.32
N VAL A 154 9.78 9.27 4.07
CA VAL A 154 9.18 8.49 5.15
C VAL A 154 7.74 8.16 4.78
N ILE A 155 7.41 6.87 4.71
CA ILE A 155 6.06 6.37 4.38
C ILE A 155 5.40 5.84 5.65
N ILE A 156 4.29 6.46 6.08
CA ILE A 156 3.50 6.00 7.22
C ILE A 156 2.42 5.05 6.71
N ALA A 157 2.72 3.75 6.78
CA ALA A 157 1.87 2.65 6.30
C ALA A 157 1.03 1.99 7.43
N VAL A 158 0.91 2.65 8.57
CA VAL A 158 0.09 2.23 9.70
C VAL A 158 -0.58 3.44 10.35
N GLY A 159 -1.87 3.31 10.68
CA GLY A 159 -2.67 4.40 11.26
C GLY A 159 -2.37 4.64 12.75
N ALA A 160 -1.14 5.05 13.08
CA ALA A 160 -0.66 5.34 14.42
C ALA A 160 -0.26 6.82 14.53
N PRO A 161 -1.08 7.69 15.16
CA PRO A 161 -0.83 9.13 15.23
C PRO A 161 0.51 9.51 15.84
N ASP A 162 0.99 8.74 16.80
CA ASP A 162 2.26 8.98 17.50
C ASP A 162 3.50 8.82 16.59
N LEU A 163 3.34 8.17 15.43
CA LEU A 163 4.43 8.06 14.46
C LEU A 163 4.64 9.34 13.64
N VAL A 164 3.68 10.25 13.59
CA VAL A 164 3.80 11.47 12.77
C VAL A 164 4.93 12.39 13.24
N PRO A 165 5.05 12.75 14.52
CA PRO A 165 6.18 13.54 15.00
C PRO A 165 7.52 12.81 14.86
N ILE A 166 7.53 11.49 15.00
CA ILE A 166 8.74 10.66 14.80
C ILE A 166 9.15 10.67 13.32
N ALA A 167 8.20 10.52 12.41
CA ALA A 167 8.46 10.59 10.96
C ALA A 167 9.11 11.93 10.56
N ALA A 168 8.64 13.04 11.16
CA ALA A 168 9.23 14.37 10.92
C ALA A 168 10.67 14.48 11.41
N GLN A 169 11.03 13.81 12.51
CA GLN A 169 12.40 13.77 13.01
C GLN A 169 13.31 12.86 12.17
N CYS A 170 12.76 11.78 11.63
CA CYS A 170 13.50 10.83 10.78
C CYS A 170 13.77 11.36 9.37
N ALA A 171 12.94 12.28 8.85
CA ALA A 171 13.12 12.83 7.50
C ALA A 171 14.35 13.75 7.45
N ARG A 172 15.07 13.78 6.31
CA ARG A 172 16.15 14.74 6.09
C ARG A 172 15.62 16.17 5.84
N ILE A 173 16.50 17.16 5.79
CA ILE A 173 16.16 18.49 5.26
C ILE A 173 15.72 18.34 3.80
N GLY A 174 14.61 18.96 3.41
CA GLY A 174 13.98 18.80 2.11
C GLY A 174 13.32 17.43 1.91
N GLY A 175 13.15 16.62 2.97
CA GLY A 175 12.57 15.29 2.89
C GLY A 175 11.04 15.29 2.74
N HIS A 176 10.50 14.13 2.36
CA HIS A 176 9.07 13.93 2.16
C HIS A 176 8.49 12.95 3.18
N ILE A 177 7.28 13.26 3.68
CA ILE A 177 6.50 12.40 4.56
C ILE A 177 5.18 12.07 3.86
N SER A 178 4.91 10.79 3.66
CA SER A 178 3.69 10.30 3.03
C SER A 178 2.75 9.67 4.06
N PHE A 179 1.56 10.24 4.24
CA PHE A 179 0.47 9.64 5.00
C PHE A 179 -0.29 8.71 4.06
N PHE A 180 0.06 7.44 4.10
CA PHE A 180 -0.59 6.40 3.29
C PHE A 180 -1.73 5.73 4.05
N ALA A 181 -1.50 5.29 5.27
CA ALA A 181 -2.55 4.68 6.07
C ALA A 181 -3.58 5.71 6.54
N GLY A 182 -4.85 5.33 6.54
CA GLY A 182 -5.88 6.06 7.27
C GLY A 182 -5.66 5.96 8.77
N PHE A 183 -5.97 7.04 9.50
CA PHE A 183 -5.92 7.08 10.96
C PHE A 183 -7.31 6.79 11.55
N PRO A 184 -7.41 6.36 12.81
CA PRO A 184 -8.70 6.23 13.48
C PRO A 184 -9.53 7.51 13.42
N ALA A 185 -10.84 7.39 13.32
CA ALA A 185 -11.73 8.55 13.30
C ALA A 185 -11.51 9.42 14.56
N GLY A 186 -11.37 10.72 14.36
CA GLY A 186 -11.09 11.68 15.45
C GLY A 186 -9.66 11.67 15.97
N ALA A 187 -8.76 10.84 15.41
CA ALA A 187 -7.37 10.88 15.81
C ALA A 187 -6.73 12.22 15.50
N MET A 188 -6.00 12.73 16.48
CA MET A 188 -5.21 13.95 16.38
C MET A 188 -3.75 13.63 16.59
N THR A 189 -2.88 14.38 15.95
CA THR A 189 -1.44 14.32 16.16
C THR A 189 -0.86 15.72 16.24
N GLN A 190 0.27 15.86 16.88
CA GLN A 190 1.01 17.13 16.94
C GLN A 190 2.27 17.00 16.10
N ILE A 191 2.53 18.03 15.32
CA ILE A 191 3.78 18.20 14.60
C ILE A 191 4.29 19.61 14.91
N ASP A 192 5.57 19.73 15.22
CA ASP A 192 6.19 21.05 15.37
C ASP A 192 6.24 21.73 13.99
N PRO A 193 5.52 22.85 13.79
CA PRO A 193 5.51 23.55 12.52
C PRO A 193 6.88 24.09 12.12
N ASN A 194 7.77 24.35 13.09
CA ASN A 194 9.13 24.78 12.80
C ASN A 194 9.97 23.67 12.19
N LEU A 195 9.72 22.40 12.54
CA LEU A 195 10.35 21.28 11.83
C LEU A 195 9.97 21.31 10.35
N VAL A 196 8.70 21.52 10.05
CA VAL A 196 8.22 21.59 8.65
C VAL A 196 8.83 22.79 7.95
N HIS A 197 8.79 23.98 8.58
CA HIS A 197 9.26 25.23 7.99
C HIS A 197 10.79 25.25 7.76
N TYR A 198 11.56 25.07 8.83
CA TYR A 198 13.01 25.23 8.75
C TYR A 198 13.73 24.05 8.11
N ARG A 199 13.10 22.89 8.03
CA ARG A 199 13.66 21.74 7.33
C ARG A 199 13.05 21.54 5.94
N GLU A 200 12.20 22.46 5.47
CA GLU A 200 11.54 22.41 4.15
C GLU A 200 10.86 21.05 3.88
N LEU A 201 10.20 20.48 4.90
CA LEU A 201 9.57 19.17 4.74
C LEU A 201 8.30 19.26 3.88
N THR A 202 8.12 18.30 2.99
CA THR A 202 6.87 18.11 2.27
C THR A 202 6.05 17.01 2.96
N ILE A 203 4.81 17.33 3.34
CA ILE A 203 3.86 16.35 3.88
C ILE A 203 2.75 16.13 2.86
N SER A 204 2.48 14.88 2.51
CA SER A 204 1.47 14.53 1.52
C SER A 204 0.62 13.36 1.97
N GLY A 205 -0.61 13.24 1.41
CA GLY A 205 -1.49 12.09 1.60
C GLY A 205 -1.80 11.41 0.26
N SER A 206 -2.10 10.12 0.31
CA SER A 206 -2.60 9.36 -0.83
C SER A 206 -3.77 8.50 -0.40
N ALA A 207 -4.80 8.42 -1.24
CA ALA A 207 -5.98 7.60 -1.00
C ALA A 207 -6.44 6.96 -2.31
N ASN A 208 -6.82 5.69 -2.25
CA ASN A 208 -7.30 4.89 -3.37
C ASN A 208 -6.38 4.91 -4.61
N ALA A 209 -6.86 4.43 -5.74
CA ALA A 209 -6.15 4.42 -7.02
C ALA A 209 -7.06 4.91 -8.17
N THR A 210 -6.48 5.30 -9.29
CA THR A 210 -7.20 5.47 -10.56
C THR A 210 -7.22 4.15 -11.34
N LEU A 211 -8.04 4.06 -12.37
CA LEU A 211 -8.03 2.90 -13.27
C LEU A 211 -6.67 2.71 -13.95
N ASP A 212 -5.96 3.81 -14.29
CA ASP A 212 -4.61 3.75 -14.85
C ASP A 212 -3.60 3.17 -13.85
N ASP A 213 -3.72 3.52 -12.55
CA ASP A 213 -2.88 2.93 -11.51
C ASP A 213 -3.18 1.44 -11.34
N TYR A 214 -4.46 1.05 -11.45
CA TYR A 214 -4.87 -0.35 -11.39
C TYR A 214 -4.36 -1.16 -12.57
N ALA A 215 -4.50 -0.63 -13.78
CA ALA A 215 -3.97 -1.27 -14.99
C ALA A 215 -2.44 -1.46 -14.91
N ALA A 216 -1.72 -0.44 -14.40
CA ALA A 216 -0.29 -0.54 -14.18
C ALA A 216 0.09 -1.57 -13.10
N ALA A 217 -0.74 -1.75 -12.07
CA ALA A 217 -0.54 -2.78 -11.05
C ALA A 217 -0.75 -4.19 -11.63
N VAL A 218 -1.80 -4.39 -12.42
CA VAL A 218 -2.06 -5.66 -13.14
C VAL A 218 -0.88 -5.99 -14.04
N GLU A 219 -0.38 -5.02 -14.81
CA GLU A 219 0.76 -5.21 -15.71
C GLU A 219 2.06 -5.51 -14.93
N ALA A 220 2.31 -4.83 -13.81
CA ALA A 220 3.51 -5.06 -13.00
C ALA A 220 3.54 -6.47 -12.38
N LEU A 221 2.38 -6.97 -11.96
CA LEU A 221 2.23 -8.33 -11.43
C LEU A 221 2.34 -9.39 -12.54
N SER A 222 1.60 -9.22 -13.65
CA SER A 222 1.55 -10.20 -14.73
C SER A 222 2.86 -10.30 -15.52
N SER A 223 3.66 -9.24 -15.57
CA SER A 223 5.01 -9.25 -16.17
C SER A 223 6.11 -9.79 -15.23
N GLY A 224 5.78 -10.05 -13.95
CA GLY A 224 6.77 -10.44 -12.95
C GLY A 224 7.72 -9.31 -12.51
N ARG A 225 7.44 -8.05 -12.90
CA ARG A 225 8.27 -6.90 -12.51
C ARG A 225 8.23 -6.66 -11.00
N ILE A 226 7.12 -6.96 -10.36
CA ILE A 226 6.93 -6.93 -8.92
C ILE A 226 6.39 -8.29 -8.49
N ASP A 227 7.12 -9.00 -7.64
CA ASP A 227 6.63 -10.23 -7.02
C ASP A 227 6.10 -9.94 -5.61
N LEU A 228 4.79 -10.11 -5.44
CA LEU A 228 4.11 -10.00 -4.16
C LEU A 228 3.57 -11.34 -3.66
N SER A 229 3.93 -12.44 -4.31
CA SER A 229 3.47 -13.79 -3.94
C SER A 229 3.72 -14.13 -2.47
N PRO A 230 4.86 -13.73 -1.84
CA PRO A 230 5.09 -14.00 -0.44
C PRO A 230 4.11 -13.31 0.53
N LEU A 231 3.32 -12.36 0.06
CA LEU A 231 2.29 -11.72 0.88
C LEU A 231 1.06 -12.61 1.08
N ILE A 232 0.78 -13.55 0.17
CA ILE A 232 -0.34 -14.48 0.29
C ILE A 232 0.07 -15.61 1.20
N THR A 233 -0.37 -15.55 2.45
CA THR A 233 0.04 -16.51 3.48
C THR A 233 -1.02 -17.57 3.76
N HIS A 234 -2.26 -17.33 3.34
CA HIS A 234 -3.39 -18.24 3.54
C HIS A 234 -4.31 -18.19 2.33
N GLU A 235 -4.80 -19.35 1.93
CA GLU A 235 -5.80 -19.50 0.89
C GLU A 235 -6.94 -20.36 1.40
N TYR A 236 -8.18 -19.94 1.13
CA TYR A 236 -9.40 -20.63 1.52
C TYR A 236 -10.33 -20.79 0.32
N GLU A 237 -11.16 -21.82 0.34
CA GLU A 237 -12.32 -21.91 -0.55
C GLU A 237 -13.42 -20.94 -0.07
N LEU A 238 -14.30 -20.52 -0.99
CA LEU A 238 -15.43 -19.65 -0.63
C LEU A 238 -16.37 -20.30 0.41
N SER A 239 -16.45 -21.63 0.42
CA SER A 239 -17.19 -22.40 1.45
C SER A 239 -16.63 -22.17 2.86
N ASP A 240 -15.36 -21.84 2.98
CA ASP A 240 -14.64 -21.69 4.24
C ASP A 240 -14.38 -20.20 4.56
N VAL A 241 -15.19 -19.31 3.99
CA VAL A 241 -15.03 -17.84 4.14
C VAL A 241 -15.05 -17.40 5.63
N SER A 242 -15.76 -18.11 6.49
CA SER A 242 -15.79 -17.83 7.93
C SER A 242 -14.41 -18.02 8.56
N ASP A 243 -13.68 -19.06 8.19
CA ASP A 243 -12.32 -19.32 8.67
C ASP A 243 -11.32 -18.31 8.08
N ALA A 244 -11.52 -17.93 6.81
CA ALA A 244 -10.76 -16.87 6.20
C ALA A 244 -10.91 -15.53 6.92
N LEU A 245 -12.15 -15.16 7.28
CA LEU A 245 -12.43 -13.94 8.06
C LEU A 245 -11.83 -14.00 9.48
N GLU A 246 -11.86 -15.15 10.11
CA GLU A 246 -11.24 -15.37 11.43
C GLU A 246 -9.70 -15.22 11.32
N ALA A 247 -9.07 -15.76 10.30
CA ALA A 247 -7.64 -15.57 10.05
C ALA A 247 -7.27 -14.08 9.87
N VAL A 248 -8.11 -13.30 9.19
CA VAL A 248 -7.92 -11.85 9.07
C VAL A 248 -8.10 -11.16 10.43
N ARG A 249 -9.16 -11.49 11.17
CA ARG A 249 -9.47 -10.92 12.50
C ARG A 249 -8.35 -11.14 13.51
N THR A 250 -7.78 -12.33 13.52
CA THR A 250 -6.67 -12.72 14.42
C THR A 250 -5.31 -12.26 13.90
N ARG A 251 -5.25 -11.71 12.67
CA ARG A 251 -3.99 -11.34 12.01
C ARG A 251 -3.02 -12.51 11.91
N ALA A 252 -3.53 -13.71 11.66
CA ALA A 252 -2.74 -14.94 11.55
C ALA A 252 -1.69 -14.89 10.43
N GLY A 253 -1.99 -14.15 9.34
CA GLY A 253 -1.10 -14.00 8.20
C GLY A 253 -0.92 -12.55 7.72
N LEU A 254 -0.41 -12.41 6.50
CA LEU A 254 -0.26 -11.13 5.81
C LEU A 254 -1.48 -10.83 4.95
N LYS A 255 -1.71 -11.63 3.91
CA LYS A 255 -2.89 -11.58 3.04
C LYS A 255 -3.56 -12.95 3.01
N VAL A 256 -4.88 -12.92 3.05
CA VAL A 256 -5.75 -14.10 2.95
C VAL A 256 -6.48 -14.02 1.62
N ALA A 257 -6.31 -15.04 0.78
CA ALA A 257 -7.04 -15.18 -0.47
C ALA A 257 -8.23 -16.13 -0.30
N VAL A 258 -9.36 -15.80 -0.92
CA VAL A 258 -10.54 -16.66 -0.97
C VAL A 258 -10.85 -16.96 -2.44
N ARG A 259 -11.02 -18.23 -2.78
CA ARG A 259 -11.27 -18.70 -4.15
C ARG A 259 -12.70 -19.20 -4.30
N PRO A 260 -13.43 -18.82 -5.36
CA PRO A 260 -14.69 -19.44 -5.73
C PRO A 260 -14.50 -20.92 -6.10
N LYS A 261 -15.56 -21.73 -6.00
CA LYS A 261 -15.54 -23.14 -6.45
C LYS A 261 -15.28 -23.22 -7.95
N GLY A 262 -14.44 -24.19 -8.35
CA GLY A 262 -14.22 -24.52 -9.76
C GLY A 262 -13.04 -23.80 -10.42
N PHE A 263 -12.32 -22.92 -9.74
CA PHE A 263 -11.03 -22.45 -10.20
C PHE A 263 -9.95 -23.44 -9.71
N ALA A 264 -9.65 -24.44 -10.55
CA ALA A 264 -8.43 -25.21 -10.37
C ALA A 264 -7.24 -24.25 -10.47
N ALA A 265 -6.22 -24.45 -9.62
CA ALA A 265 -4.93 -23.81 -9.84
C ALA A 265 -4.45 -24.25 -11.24
N ILE A 266 -4.30 -23.29 -12.16
CA ILE A 266 -3.68 -23.51 -13.46
C ILE A 266 -2.17 -23.60 -13.25
#